data_89fb3deaa1df60228540c3de93a402af
#
_entry.id   89fb3deaa1df60228540c3de93a402af
#
_cell.length_a   1.000
_cell.length_b   1.000
_cell.length_c   1.000
_cell.angle_alpha   90.00
_cell.angle_beta   90.00
_cell.angle_gamma   90.00
#
_symmetry.space_group_name_H-M   'P 1'
#
loop_
_entity.id
_entity.type
_entity.pdbx_description
1 polymer ?
#
loop_
_entity_poly.entity_id
_entity_poly.type
_entity_poly.pdbx_seq_one_letter_code
_entity_poly.pdbx_strand_id
1 'polypeptide(L)'
;MVVPKRIFLHRNARAEIALDAPWPGTPLSGDPHTVTLNGYESADGKRLMGIWESSPGVWKVDYKDWEYCHFLEGHCILTPKGGKPIHLKAGDVFVIEPGFKGTWEVVERVRKYYVFVLS
;
A
#
# COMPACT_ATOMS: atom_id res chain seq x y z
N MET A 1 26.70 2.74 -27.86
CA MET A 1 25.23 2.91 -27.71
C MET A 1 24.79 2.30 -26.40
N VAL A 2 24.03 3.02 -25.61
CA VAL A 2 23.48 2.51 -24.35
C VAL A 2 22.10 1.94 -24.62
N VAL A 3 21.90 0.65 -24.29
CA VAL A 3 20.57 0.03 -24.39
C VAL A 3 19.76 0.45 -23.16
N PRO A 4 18.56 1.04 -23.33
CA PRO A 4 17.72 1.40 -22.19
C PRO A 4 17.37 0.16 -21.36
N LYS A 5 17.35 0.33 -20.05
CA LYS A 5 16.91 -0.70 -19.13
C LYS A 5 15.41 -0.95 -19.34
N ARG A 6 15.02 -2.23 -19.43
CA ARG A 6 13.62 -2.64 -19.66
C ARG A 6 13.08 -3.55 -18.57
N ILE A 7 13.94 -4.04 -17.67
CA ILE A 7 13.52 -4.88 -16.55
C ILE A 7 13.95 -4.22 -15.27
N PHE A 8 13.01 -4.06 -14.37
CA PHE A 8 13.20 -3.42 -13.06
C PHE A 8 12.84 -4.45 -11.99
N LEU A 9 13.82 -4.83 -11.18
CA LEU A 9 13.66 -5.83 -10.15
C LEU A 9 13.56 -5.17 -8.78
N HIS A 10 12.52 -5.54 -8.03
CA HIS A 10 12.37 -5.15 -6.63
C HIS A 10 12.17 -6.41 -5.79
N ARG A 11 13.12 -6.71 -4.92
CA ARG A 11 13.02 -7.88 -4.06
C ARG A 11 12.44 -7.53 -2.71
N ASN A 12 11.71 -8.50 -2.12
CA ASN A 12 11.25 -8.41 -0.75
C ASN A 12 12.44 -8.60 0.19
N ALA A 13 13.30 -7.59 0.25
CA ALA A 13 14.45 -7.61 1.15
C ALA A 13 13.95 -7.35 2.58
N ARG A 14 14.32 -8.25 3.48
CA ARG A 14 13.99 -8.17 4.90
C ARG A 14 14.98 -7.31 5.70
N ALA A 15 15.60 -6.33 5.08
CA ALA A 15 16.32 -5.33 5.83
C ALA A 15 15.34 -4.68 6.80
N GLU A 16 15.76 -4.45 8.04
CA GLU A 16 14.93 -3.73 8.99
C GLU A 16 14.59 -2.36 8.41
N ILE A 17 13.30 -2.17 8.15
CA ILE A 17 12.79 -0.92 7.63
C ILE A 17 12.18 -0.19 8.81
N ALA A 18 12.73 0.97 9.14
CA ALA A 18 12.20 1.78 10.22
C ALA A 18 10.85 2.37 9.79
N LEU A 19 9.82 2.14 10.63
CA LEU A 19 8.53 2.78 10.47
C LEU A 19 8.60 4.16 11.13
N ASP A 20 9.24 5.11 10.46
CA ASP A 20 9.55 6.41 11.05
C ASP A 20 8.64 7.53 10.56
N ALA A 21 7.81 7.28 9.57
CA ALA A 21 6.90 8.29 9.04
C ALA A 21 5.49 8.11 9.64
N PRO A 22 4.97 9.09 10.41
CA PRO A 22 3.59 9.03 10.86
C PRO A 22 2.64 9.08 9.67
N TRP A 23 1.44 8.50 9.82
CA TRP A 23 0.42 8.58 8.80
C TRP A 23 0.08 10.05 8.52
N PRO A 24 0.10 10.49 7.25
CA PRO A 24 -0.25 11.87 6.94
C PRO A 24 -1.75 12.09 7.15
N GLY A 25 -2.10 13.07 7.96
CA GLY A 25 -3.48 13.35 8.33
C GLY A 25 -3.81 12.84 9.73
N THR A 26 -5.10 12.86 10.08
CA THR A 26 -5.58 12.43 11.39
C THR A 26 -6.15 11.02 11.29
N PRO A 27 -5.53 10.02 11.95
CA PRO A 27 -6.12 8.69 11.99
C PRO A 27 -7.41 8.69 12.81
N LEU A 28 -8.31 7.77 12.49
CA LEU A 28 -9.54 7.58 13.28
C LEU A 28 -9.22 6.87 14.61
N SER A 29 -8.19 6.04 14.63
CA SER A 29 -7.76 5.28 15.78
C SER A 29 -6.31 4.89 15.65
N GLY A 30 -5.62 4.79 16.79
CA GLY A 30 -4.23 4.39 16.84
C GLY A 30 -3.26 5.50 16.43
N ASP A 31 -2.00 5.13 16.30
CA ASP A 31 -0.90 6.01 15.90
C ASP A 31 -0.07 5.30 14.82
N PRO A 32 -0.63 5.11 13.61
CA PRO A 32 0.07 4.35 12.58
C PRO A 32 1.30 5.08 12.07
N HIS A 33 2.37 4.33 11.91
CA HIS A 33 3.60 4.78 11.27
C HIS A 33 3.86 3.92 10.06
N THR A 34 4.33 4.53 8.98
CA THR A 34 4.45 3.88 7.68
C THR A 34 5.83 4.06 7.09
N VAL A 35 6.15 3.23 6.12
CA VAL A 35 7.28 3.42 5.22
C VAL A 35 6.88 2.99 3.82
N THR A 36 7.38 3.73 2.84
CA THR A 36 7.17 3.42 1.42
C THR A 36 8.52 3.35 0.74
N LEU A 37 8.78 2.22 0.10
CA LEU A 37 10.00 1.98 -0.66
C LEU A 37 9.65 1.79 -2.13
N ASN A 38 9.75 2.85 -2.92
CA ASN A 38 9.52 2.77 -4.35
C ASN A 38 10.67 2.00 -5.01
N GLY A 39 10.33 0.93 -5.73
CA GLY A 39 11.28 0.14 -6.52
C GLY A 39 11.26 0.51 -7.99
N TYR A 40 10.22 1.18 -8.45
CA TYR A 40 10.07 1.58 -9.83
C TYR A 40 9.15 2.80 -9.95
N GLU A 41 9.50 3.70 -10.84
CA GLU A 41 8.64 4.79 -11.30
C GLU A 41 8.82 4.94 -12.80
N SER A 42 7.70 5.00 -13.53
CA SER A 42 7.74 5.19 -14.99
C SER A 42 8.21 6.60 -15.35
N ALA A 43 8.65 6.78 -16.60
CA ALA A 43 9.17 8.07 -17.08
C ALA A 43 8.14 9.20 -16.95
N ASP A 44 6.84 8.89 -17.12
CA ASP A 44 5.77 9.87 -16.95
C ASP A 44 5.31 10.04 -15.49
N GLY A 45 5.90 9.28 -14.55
CA GLY A 45 5.57 9.34 -13.14
C GLY A 45 4.23 8.70 -12.77
N LYS A 46 3.54 8.05 -13.72
CA LYS A 46 2.18 7.56 -13.50
C LYS A 46 2.09 6.10 -13.07
N ARG A 47 3.18 5.34 -13.16
CA ARG A 47 3.22 3.95 -12.72
C ARG A 47 4.29 3.79 -11.67
N LEU A 48 3.87 3.32 -10.50
CA LEU A 48 4.75 3.13 -9.35
C LEU A 48 4.64 1.68 -8.87
N MET A 49 5.78 1.12 -8.45
CA MET A 49 5.81 -0.20 -7.84
C MET A 49 6.77 -0.16 -6.66
N GLY A 50 6.40 -0.83 -5.58
CA GLY A 50 7.28 -0.91 -4.43
C GLY A 50 6.70 -1.71 -3.28
N ILE A 51 7.23 -1.43 -2.09
CA ILE A 51 6.81 -2.05 -0.83
C ILE A 51 6.32 -0.95 0.10
N TRP A 52 5.23 -1.23 0.79
CA TRP A 52 4.68 -0.37 1.83
C TRP A 52 4.46 -1.21 3.10
N GLU A 53 4.81 -0.63 4.23
CA GLU A 53 4.54 -1.21 5.55
C GLU A 53 3.84 -0.19 6.44
N SER A 54 3.04 -0.69 7.36
CA SER A 54 2.40 0.13 8.39
C SER A 54 2.20 -0.63 9.68
N SER A 55 2.38 0.06 10.79
CA SER A 55 1.95 -0.37 12.11
C SER A 55 0.42 -0.22 12.26
N PRO A 56 -0.18 -0.81 13.32
CA PRO A 56 -1.64 -0.75 13.51
C PRO A 56 -2.20 0.66 13.59
N GLY A 57 -3.38 0.82 13.04
CA GLY A 57 -4.14 2.06 13.05
C GLY A 57 -5.32 1.99 12.11
N VAL A 58 -6.19 3.00 12.18
CA VAL A 58 -7.39 3.09 11.33
C VAL A 58 -7.46 4.49 10.74
N TRP A 59 -7.72 4.57 9.43
CA TRP A 59 -7.90 5.87 8.75
C TRP A 59 -8.91 5.77 7.62
N LYS A 60 -9.42 6.93 7.22
CA LYS A 60 -10.29 7.03 6.05
C LYS A 60 -9.46 7.00 4.79
N VAL A 61 -9.99 6.37 3.75
CA VAL A 61 -9.40 6.37 2.41
C VAL A 61 -10.42 6.83 1.38
N ASP A 62 -9.92 7.53 0.38
CA ASP A 62 -10.67 7.97 -0.79
C ASP A 62 -9.72 7.81 -1.98
N TYR A 63 -9.85 6.68 -2.66
CA TYR A 63 -8.92 6.33 -3.73
C TYR A 63 -9.25 7.11 -5.01
N LYS A 64 -8.26 7.85 -5.48
CA LYS A 64 -8.32 8.57 -6.76
C LYS A 64 -7.61 7.81 -7.87
N ASP A 65 -6.79 6.82 -7.51
CA ASP A 65 -5.93 6.09 -8.42
C ASP A 65 -6.18 4.59 -8.29
N TRP A 66 -5.73 3.85 -9.29
CA TRP A 66 -5.80 2.39 -9.30
C TRP A 66 -4.62 1.80 -8.55
N GLU A 67 -4.86 0.84 -7.67
CA GLU A 67 -3.81 0.15 -6.93
C GLU A 67 -4.00 -1.36 -6.96
N TYR A 68 -2.92 -2.08 -7.32
CA TYR A 68 -2.80 -3.52 -7.13
C TYR A 68 -2.02 -3.75 -5.83
N CYS A 69 -2.52 -4.66 -4.99
CA CYS A 69 -1.90 -5.01 -3.72
C CYS A 69 -1.65 -6.51 -3.63
N HIS A 70 -0.47 -6.85 -3.13
CA HIS A 70 -0.13 -8.22 -2.75
C HIS A 70 0.39 -8.19 -1.31
N PHE A 71 -0.39 -8.72 -0.38
CA PHE A 71 -0.01 -8.76 1.03
C PHE A 71 1.02 -9.85 1.28
N LEU A 72 2.14 -9.45 1.86
CA LEU A 72 3.24 -10.35 2.23
C LEU A 72 3.13 -10.78 3.68
N GLU A 73 2.66 -9.89 4.55
CA GLU A 73 2.52 -10.10 5.99
C GLU A 73 1.38 -9.24 6.53
N GLY A 74 0.83 -9.69 7.66
CA GLY A 74 -0.11 -8.90 8.43
C GLY A 74 -1.56 -9.15 8.12
N HIS A 75 -2.39 -8.27 8.68
CA HIS A 75 -3.84 -8.36 8.56
C HIS A 75 -4.41 -6.95 8.52
N CYS A 76 -5.20 -6.68 7.49
CA CYS A 76 -5.95 -5.43 7.35
C CYS A 76 -7.43 -5.71 7.17
N ILE A 77 -8.24 -4.71 7.49
CA ILE A 77 -9.67 -4.72 7.24
C ILE A 77 -10.00 -3.48 6.42
N LEU A 78 -10.50 -3.67 5.21
CA LEU A 78 -11.02 -2.60 4.38
C LEU A 78 -12.54 -2.64 4.44
N THR A 79 -13.14 -1.52 4.81
CA THR A 79 -14.59 -1.42 4.88
C THR A 79 -15.07 -0.35 3.91
N PRO A 80 -15.75 -0.74 2.80
CA PRO A 80 -16.37 0.23 1.91
C PRO A 80 -17.42 1.03 2.66
N LYS A 81 -17.57 2.31 2.32
CA LYS A 81 -18.63 3.15 2.89
C LYS A 81 -20.00 2.50 2.62
N GLY A 82 -20.73 2.22 3.70
CA GLY A 82 -22.02 1.54 3.61
C GLY A 82 -21.96 0.05 3.29
N GLY A 83 -20.74 -0.54 3.22
CA GLY A 83 -20.55 -1.94 2.92
C GLY A 83 -20.04 -2.76 4.10
N LYS A 84 -19.74 -4.02 3.83
CA LYS A 84 -19.25 -4.96 4.84
C LYS A 84 -17.74 -4.96 4.91
N PRO A 85 -17.15 -5.21 6.09
CA PRO A 85 -15.70 -5.34 6.22
C PRO A 85 -15.14 -6.47 5.35
N ILE A 86 -14.01 -6.20 4.72
CA ILE A 86 -13.25 -7.18 3.94
C ILE A 86 -11.94 -7.42 4.66
N HIS A 87 -11.72 -8.67 5.09
CA HIS A 87 -10.48 -9.07 5.77
C HIS A 87 -9.45 -9.51 4.74
N LEU A 88 -8.25 -8.94 4.85
CA LEU A 88 -7.13 -9.18 3.93
C LEU A 88 -5.92 -9.60 4.75
N LYS A 89 -5.29 -10.70 4.34
CA LYS A 89 -4.19 -11.34 5.07
C LYS A 89 -3.03 -11.66 4.14
N ALA A 90 -1.92 -12.09 4.73
CA ALA A 90 -0.75 -12.53 3.96
C ALA A 90 -1.14 -13.54 2.88
N GLY A 91 -0.64 -13.33 1.66
CA GLY A 91 -0.95 -14.13 0.48
C GLY A 91 -2.11 -13.59 -0.35
N ASP A 92 -2.91 -12.68 0.17
CA ASP A 92 -4.03 -12.12 -0.59
C ASP A 92 -3.53 -11.13 -1.65
N VAL A 93 -4.20 -11.17 -2.79
CA VAL A 93 -3.95 -10.30 -3.93
C VAL A 93 -5.28 -9.64 -4.31
N PHE A 94 -5.27 -8.32 -4.47
CA PHE A 94 -6.50 -7.59 -4.79
C PHE A 94 -6.19 -6.28 -5.49
N VAL A 95 -7.23 -5.69 -6.08
CA VAL A 95 -7.17 -4.39 -6.74
C VAL A 95 -8.15 -3.44 -6.05
N ILE A 96 -7.71 -2.22 -5.86
CA ILE A 96 -8.58 -1.11 -5.45
C ILE A 96 -8.70 -0.17 -6.65
N GLU A 97 -9.92 0.06 -7.09
CA GLU A 97 -10.19 0.96 -8.21
C GLU A 97 -10.42 2.39 -7.74
N PRO A 98 -10.16 3.39 -8.61
CA PRO A 98 -10.53 4.77 -8.30
C PRO A 98 -12.01 4.88 -7.94
N GLY A 99 -12.29 5.69 -6.93
CA GLY A 99 -13.64 5.85 -6.41
C GLY A 99 -13.96 5.04 -5.18
N PHE A 100 -13.06 4.14 -4.75
CA PHE A 100 -13.24 3.45 -3.48
C PHE A 100 -13.16 4.46 -2.32
N LYS A 101 -14.19 4.48 -1.50
CA LYS A 101 -14.27 5.27 -0.27
C LYS A 101 -14.60 4.36 0.89
N GLY A 102 -13.93 4.55 2.00
CA GLY A 102 -14.18 3.74 3.18
C GLY A 102 -13.10 3.92 4.22
N THR A 103 -12.82 2.86 4.97
CA THR A 103 -11.78 2.84 5.99
C THR A 103 -10.78 1.73 5.71
N TRP A 104 -9.55 2.00 6.08
CA TRP A 104 -8.46 1.04 6.11
C TRP A 104 -8.03 0.86 7.55
N GLU A 105 -8.12 -0.36 8.05
CA GLU A 105 -7.61 -0.72 9.37
C GLU A 105 -6.43 -1.67 9.22
N VAL A 106 -5.31 -1.33 9.84
CA VAL A 106 -4.20 -2.27 10.04
C VAL A 106 -4.38 -2.90 11.42
N VAL A 107 -4.75 -4.18 11.45
CA VAL A 107 -4.94 -4.93 12.69
C VAL A 107 -3.60 -5.45 13.22
N GLU A 108 -2.81 -6.05 12.33
CA GLU A 108 -1.45 -6.49 12.58
C GLU A 108 -0.54 -5.82 11.56
N ARG A 109 0.67 -5.46 11.97
CA ARG A 109 1.65 -4.82 11.09
C ARG A 109 1.63 -5.46 9.71
N VAL A 110 1.37 -4.66 8.69
CA VAL A 110 1.21 -5.11 7.31
C VAL A 110 2.43 -4.77 6.49
N ARG A 111 2.78 -5.67 5.58
CA ARG A 111 3.76 -5.45 4.53
C ARG A 111 3.15 -5.91 3.22
N LYS A 112 3.19 -5.05 2.20
CA LYS A 112 2.62 -5.37 0.89
C LYS A 112 3.53 -4.90 -0.24
N TYR A 113 3.48 -5.63 -1.36
CA TYR A 113 3.84 -5.06 -2.66
C TYR A 113 2.66 -4.24 -3.17
N TYR A 114 2.95 -3.13 -3.82
CA TYR A 114 1.94 -2.31 -4.47
C TYR A 114 2.35 -1.97 -5.89
N VAL A 115 1.35 -1.79 -6.74
CA VAL A 115 1.49 -1.14 -8.05
C VAL A 115 0.42 -0.08 -8.11
N PHE A 116 0.82 1.17 -8.27
CA PHE A 116 -0.10 2.29 -8.51
C PHE A 116 -0.08 2.67 -9.98
N VAL A 117 -1.26 2.92 -10.51
CA VAL A 117 -1.43 3.58 -11.81
C VAL A 117 -2.19 4.88 -11.53
N LEU A 118 -1.48 6.01 -11.66
CA LEU A 118 -2.05 7.33 -11.38
C LEU A 118 -2.87 7.83 -12.55
N SER A 119 -3.88 8.59 -12.24
CA SER A 119 -4.79 9.15 -13.26
C SER A 119 -4.14 10.26 -14.07
#